data_fe5373d101771244cc7cd68d9f26d93f
#
_entry.id   fe5373d101771244cc7cd68d9f26d93f
#
_cell.length_a   1.000
_cell.length_b   1.000
_cell.length_c   1.000
_cell.angle_alpha   90.00
_cell.angle_beta   90.00
_cell.angle_gamma   90.00
#
_symmetry.space_group_name_H-M   'P 1'
#
loop_
_entity.id
_entity.type
_entity.pdbx_description
1 polymer ?
#
loop_
_entity_poly.entity_id
_entity_poly.type
_entity_poly.pdbx_seq_one_letter_code
_entity_poly.pdbx_strand_id
1 'polypeptide(L)'
;AKEKSVYVCSNCGQESPKWIGKCPGCGEWNTYVEEIIRKESGPKKVSTGMESVKTRPITLNEIEAADEPRIDMYDEELNRVLGGGLVQGSLVLIGGEPGIGKSTLVLQTVLRIPEKRILYVSGEESARQLKLRADRLGSASGECLIVCETSLEQIYVHIKNTRPDLVIIDSIQTISTEILES
;
A
#
# COMPACT_ATOMS: atom_id res chain seq x y z
N ALA A 1 24.29 17.10 -2.57
CA ALA A 1 24.51 15.75 -3.13
C ALA A 1 24.73 15.90 -4.63
N LYS A 2 25.85 15.35 -5.18
CA LYS A 2 26.08 15.37 -6.63
C LYS A 2 25.22 14.28 -7.27
N GLU A 3 24.23 14.67 -8.04
CA GLU A 3 23.48 13.78 -8.92
C GLU A 3 24.43 13.30 -10.03
N LYS A 4 24.42 12.01 -10.29
CA LYS A 4 25.20 11.40 -11.36
C LYS A 4 24.23 10.82 -12.36
N SER A 5 24.11 11.43 -13.54
CA SER A 5 23.34 10.87 -14.64
C SER A 5 24.15 9.78 -15.34
N VAL A 6 23.47 8.73 -15.73
CA VAL A 6 24.00 7.62 -16.55
C VAL A 6 23.05 7.45 -17.73
N TYR A 7 23.60 7.18 -18.89
CA TYR A 7 22.84 6.95 -20.11
C TYR A 7 22.70 5.46 -20.35
N VAL A 8 21.47 4.96 -20.48
CA VAL A 8 21.16 3.54 -20.70
C VAL A 8 20.56 3.35 -22.08
N CYS A 9 21.05 2.37 -22.83
CA CYS A 9 20.49 2.03 -24.13
C CYS A 9 19.13 1.33 -23.97
N SER A 10 18.07 1.91 -24.51
CA SER A 10 16.70 1.36 -24.45
C SER A 10 16.52 0.02 -25.17
N ASN A 11 17.45 -0.35 -26.06
CA ASN A 11 17.36 -1.60 -26.83
C ASN A 11 18.12 -2.77 -26.19
N CYS A 12 19.30 -2.54 -25.57
CA CYS A 12 20.14 -3.62 -25.03
C CYS A 12 20.56 -3.43 -23.57
N GLY A 13 20.18 -2.30 -22.92
CA GLY A 13 20.53 -2.03 -21.51
C GLY A 13 21.99 -1.63 -21.27
N GLN A 14 22.81 -1.42 -22.33
CA GLN A 14 24.19 -1.00 -22.18
C GLN A 14 24.28 0.38 -21.53
N GLU A 15 25.05 0.50 -20.44
CA GLU A 15 25.26 1.77 -19.74
C GLU A 15 26.45 2.55 -20.30
N SER A 16 26.35 3.88 -20.31
CA SER A 16 27.41 4.81 -20.66
C SER A 16 27.41 6.03 -19.75
N PRO A 17 28.59 6.54 -19.34
CA PRO A 17 28.66 7.77 -18.53
C PRO A 17 28.36 9.05 -19.32
N LYS A 18 28.22 8.93 -20.62
CA LYS A 18 27.89 10.04 -21.53
C LYS A 18 26.96 9.55 -22.63
N TRP A 19 26.12 10.46 -23.13
CA TRP A 19 25.32 10.17 -24.30
C TRP A 19 26.21 9.91 -25.52
N ILE A 20 26.00 8.81 -26.21
CA ILE A 20 26.67 8.42 -27.45
C ILE A 20 25.65 8.11 -28.53
N GLY A 21 25.86 8.63 -29.75
CA GLY A 21 24.90 8.50 -30.82
C GLY A 21 24.67 7.08 -31.30
N LYS A 22 25.67 6.18 -31.18
CA LYS A 22 25.57 4.77 -31.58
C LYS A 22 25.94 3.88 -30.40
N CYS A 23 25.06 2.93 -30.08
CA CYS A 23 25.33 1.97 -29.02
C CYS A 23 26.41 0.96 -29.38
N PRO A 24 27.51 0.81 -28.62
CA PRO A 24 28.53 -0.18 -28.93
C PRO A 24 28.08 -1.63 -28.68
N GLY A 25 27.03 -1.83 -27.89
CA GLY A 25 26.49 -3.17 -27.56
C GLY A 25 25.59 -3.75 -28.67
N CYS A 26 24.63 -2.96 -29.15
CA CYS A 26 23.66 -3.42 -30.16
C CYS A 26 23.81 -2.76 -31.53
N GLY A 27 24.65 -1.73 -31.67
CA GLY A 27 24.89 -1.04 -32.93
C GLY A 27 23.81 -0.07 -33.38
N GLU A 28 22.72 0.08 -32.61
CA GLU A 28 21.61 0.98 -32.89
C GLU A 28 21.94 2.43 -32.63
N TRP A 29 21.30 3.36 -33.37
CA TRP A 29 21.50 4.79 -33.24
C TRP A 29 20.39 5.43 -32.38
N ASN A 30 20.78 6.47 -31.60
CA ASN A 30 19.88 7.30 -30.82
C ASN A 30 19.02 6.51 -29.78
N THR A 31 19.58 5.46 -29.19
CA THR A 31 18.90 4.58 -28.22
C THR A 31 19.25 4.88 -26.77
N TYR A 32 20.10 5.88 -26.48
CA TYR A 32 20.46 6.23 -25.11
C TYR A 32 19.45 7.19 -24.49
N VAL A 33 18.93 6.79 -23.31
CA VAL A 33 18.03 7.59 -22.47
C VAL A 33 18.78 7.94 -21.18
N GLU A 34 18.67 9.18 -20.73
CA GLU A 34 19.28 9.63 -19.48
C GLU A 34 18.49 9.10 -18.27
N GLU A 35 19.18 8.38 -17.38
CA GLU A 35 18.66 7.95 -16.09
C GLU A 35 19.44 8.61 -14.96
N ILE A 36 18.74 9.25 -14.02
CA ILE A 36 19.32 9.90 -12.86
C ILE A 36 19.46 8.88 -11.74
N ILE A 37 20.69 8.42 -11.47
CA ILE A 37 20.97 7.56 -10.32
C ILE A 37 21.19 8.44 -9.10
N ARG A 38 20.19 8.54 -8.22
CA ARG A 38 20.37 9.10 -6.88
C ARG A 38 21.14 8.11 -6.02
N LYS A 39 22.40 8.38 -5.71
CA LYS A 39 23.11 7.64 -4.65
C LYS A 39 22.49 8.03 -3.31
N GLU A 40 21.65 7.20 -2.78
CA GLU A 40 21.32 7.24 -1.35
C GLU A 40 22.58 6.89 -0.54
N SER A 41 23.14 7.90 0.10
CA SER A 41 24.10 7.72 1.18
C SER A 41 23.33 7.41 2.46
N GLY A 42 22.97 6.15 2.64
CA GLY A 42 22.28 5.65 3.84
C GLY A 42 23.05 4.50 4.48
N PRO A 43 22.88 4.27 5.78
CA PRO A 43 23.69 3.33 6.56
C PRO A 43 23.39 1.87 6.22
N LYS A 44 24.43 1.07 6.35
CA LYS A 44 24.52 -0.40 6.35
C LYS A 44 23.22 -1.18 6.13
N LYS A 45 23.17 -1.89 4.99
CA LYS A 45 22.25 -2.98 4.70
C LYS A 45 22.12 -3.93 5.88
N VAL A 46 20.98 -3.90 6.53
CA VAL A 46 20.45 -5.10 7.20
C VAL A 46 19.91 -5.94 6.05
N SER A 47 20.56 -7.05 5.76
CA SER A 47 20.10 -8.06 4.82
C SER A 47 18.90 -8.78 5.41
N THR A 48 17.71 -8.21 5.24
CA THR A 48 16.49 -9.00 5.25
C THR A 48 16.39 -9.60 3.86
N GLY A 49 16.58 -10.92 3.78
CA GLY A 49 16.52 -11.68 2.55
C GLY A 49 15.13 -11.61 1.92
N MET A 50 14.89 -10.59 1.13
CA MET A 50 13.96 -10.65 0.02
C MET A 50 14.82 -10.91 -1.21
N GLU A 51 15.01 -12.19 -1.52
CA GLU A 51 15.40 -12.59 -2.86
C GLU A 51 14.42 -11.93 -3.81
N SER A 52 14.93 -11.12 -4.74
CA SER A 52 14.13 -10.64 -5.85
C SER A 52 13.73 -11.88 -6.66
N VAL A 53 12.56 -12.42 -6.36
CA VAL A 53 11.95 -13.47 -7.16
C VAL A 53 11.83 -12.87 -8.56
N LYS A 54 12.67 -13.31 -9.49
CA LYS A 54 12.55 -12.95 -10.89
C LYS A 54 11.20 -13.49 -11.37
N THR A 55 10.19 -12.64 -11.31
CA THR A 55 8.85 -12.98 -11.79
C THR A 55 8.93 -13.22 -13.30
N ARG A 56 8.57 -14.42 -13.75
CA ARG A 56 8.38 -14.75 -15.15
C ARG A 56 6.89 -14.82 -15.46
N PRO A 57 6.44 -14.47 -16.66
CA PRO A 57 5.09 -14.79 -17.07
C PRO A 57 4.85 -16.29 -16.97
N ILE A 58 3.73 -16.68 -16.38
CA ILE A 58 3.26 -18.08 -16.29
C ILE A 58 1.88 -18.17 -16.91
N THR A 59 1.53 -19.31 -17.46
CA THR A 59 0.19 -19.53 -18.02
C THR A 59 -0.82 -19.77 -16.91
N LEU A 60 -2.09 -19.43 -17.16
CA LEU A 60 -3.16 -19.62 -16.18
C LEU A 60 -3.26 -21.08 -15.70
N ASN A 61 -2.98 -22.03 -16.58
CA ASN A 61 -3.02 -23.47 -16.28
C ASN A 61 -1.87 -23.93 -15.37
N GLU A 62 -0.80 -23.17 -15.25
CA GLU A 62 0.33 -23.46 -14.35
C GLU A 62 0.06 -22.94 -12.91
N ILE A 63 -1.02 -22.17 -12.72
CA ILE A 63 -1.37 -21.62 -11.41
C ILE A 63 -2.23 -22.64 -10.68
N GLU A 64 -1.74 -23.15 -9.57
CA GLU A 64 -2.55 -23.97 -8.67
C GLU A 64 -3.58 -23.06 -7.96
N ALA A 65 -4.87 -23.37 -8.12
CA ALA A 65 -5.93 -22.70 -7.39
C ALA A 65 -5.90 -23.22 -5.93
N ALA A 66 -5.30 -22.44 -5.05
CA ALA A 66 -5.41 -22.66 -3.61
C ALA A 66 -6.51 -21.77 -3.04
N ASP A 67 -7.24 -22.26 -2.04
CA ASP A 67 -8.19 -21.46 -1.29
C ASP A 67 -7.43 -20.35 -0.55
N GLU A 68 -7.65 -19.12 -0.92
CA GLU A 68 -7.05 -17.98 -0.24
C GLU A 68 -7.77 -17.72 1.09
N PRO A 69 -7.02 -17.62 2.22
CA PRO A 69 -7.62 -17.32 3.51
C PRO A 69 -8.28 -15.93 3.49
N ARG A 70 -9.51 -15.89 3.99
CA ARG A 70 -10.31 -14.66 4.04
C ARG A 70 -10.53 -14.23 5.48
N ILE A 71 -10.55 -12.93 5.71
CA ILE A 71 -10.94 -12.34 6.98
C ILE A 71 -12.47 -12.19 6.95
N ASP A 72 -13.16 -12.85 7.87
CA ASP A 72 -14.58 -12.65 8.08
C ASP A 72 -14.82 -11.22 8.58
N MET A 73 -15.70 -10.48 7.91
CA MET A 73 -16.03 -9.11 8.26
C MET A 73 -17.13 -9.02 9.33
N TYR A 74 -17.67 -10.16 9.76
CA TYR A 74 -18.78 -10.22 10.74
C TYR A 74 -20.00 -9.36 10.34
N ASP A 75 -20.21 -9.25 9.03
CA ASP A 75 -21.34 -8.62 8.38
C ASP A 75 -21.67 -9.43 7.13
N GLU A 76 -22.89 -10.02 7.11
CA GLU A 76 -23.29 -10.97 6.05
C GLU A 76 -23.31 -10.32 4.68
N GLU A 77 -23.79 -9.07 4.58
CA GLU A 77 -23.89 -8.37 3.32
C GLU A 77 -22.51 -7.98 2.79
N LEU A 78 -21.63 -7.49 3.68
CA LEU A 78 -20.27 -7.15 3.30
C LEU A 78 -19.49 -8.41 2.88
N ASN A 79 -19.62 -9.52 3.61
CA ASN A 79 -19.04 -10.80 3.23
C ASN A 79 -19.57 -11.28 1.87
N ARG A 80 -20.87 -11.14 1.62
CA ARG A 80 -21.49 -11.50 0.34
C ARG A 80 -20.88 -10.70 -0.80
N VAL A 81 -20.74 -9.39 -0.64
CA VAL A 81 -20.15 -8.49 -1.65
C VAL A 81 -18.67 -8.81 -1.88
N LEU A 82 -17.93 -9.16 -0.83
CA LEU A 82 -16.53 -9.53 -0.89
C LEU A 82 -16.26 -10.99 -1.32
N GLY A 83 -17.33 -11.74 -1.62
CA GLY A 83 -17.21 -13.13 -2.03
C GLY A 83 -16.81 -14.10 -0.91
N GLY A 84 -17.24 -13.83 0.32
CA GLY A 84 -17.00 -14.68 1.51
C GLY A 84 -16.00 -14.09 2.50
N GLY A 85 -15.65 -12.82 2.38
CA GLY A 85 -14.74 -12.12 3.28
C GLY A 85 -13.58 -11.43 2.58
N LEU A 86 -12.79 -10.68 3.33
CA LEU A 86 -11.67 -9.89 2.79
C LEU A 86 -10.46 -10.78 2.54
N VAL A 87 -9.97 -10.78 1.30
CA VAL A 87 -8.76 -11.53 0.91
C VAL A 87 -7.52 -10.82 1.46
N GLN A 88 -6.57 -11.57 2.00
CA GLN A 88 -5.33 -11.02 2.51
C GLN A 88 -4.52 -10.36 1.37
N GLY A 89 -4.01 -9.16 1.62
CA GLY A 89 -3.26 -8.38 0.62
C GLY A 89 -4.15 -7.66 -0.42
N SER A 90 -5.48 -7.79 -0.33
CA SER A 90 -6.39 -7.04 -1.19
C SER A 90 -6.55 -5.59 -0.75
N LEU A 91 -6.92 -4.73 -1.70
CA LEU A 91 -7.34 -3.35 -1.47
C LEU A 91 -8.83 -3.24 -1.82
N VAL A 92 -9.63 -2.75 -0.88
CA VAL A 92 -11.07 -2.50 -1.08
C VAL A 92 -11.36 -1.01 -0.95
N LEU A 93 -12.03 -0.45 -1.95
CA LEU A 93 -12.51 0.93 -1.92
C LEU A 93 -14.01 0.96 -1.69
N ILE A 94 -14.44 1.64 -0.62
CA ILE A 94 -15.85 1.88 -0.32
C ILE A 94 -16.21 3.30 -0.77
N GLY A 95 -16.95 3.39 -1.88
CA GLY A 95 -17.43 4.64 -2.46
C GLY A 95 -18.89 4.92 -2.13
N GLY A 96 -19.29 6.18 -2.23
CA GLY A 96 -20.67 6.63 -2.07
C GLY A 96 -20.77 8.10 -1.70
N GLU A 97 -21.99 8.65 -1.72
CA GLU A 97 -22.26 10.05 -1.40
C GLU A 97 -21.86 10.42 0.04
N PRO A 98 -21.50 11.70 0.30
CA PRO A 98 -21.27 12.17 1.66
C PRO A 98 -22.50 11.91 2.54
N GLY A 99 -22.29 11.53 3.80
CA GLY A 99 -23.36 11.30 4.77
C GLY A 99 -24.09 9.98 4.67
N ILE A 100 -23.84 9.13 3.65
CA ILE A 100 -24.54 7.83 3.48
C ILE A 100 -24.18 6.78 4.54
N GLY A 101 -23.16 7.04 5.36
CA GLY A 101 -22.79 6.14 6.48
C GLY A 101 -21.54 5.29 6.24
N LYS A 102 -20.71 5.56 5.22
CA LYS A 102 -19.47 4.80 4.93
C LYS A 102 -18.57 4.61 6.16
N SER A 103 -18.18 5.70 6.80
CA SER A 103 -17.32 5.67 7.99
C SER A 103 -17.97 4.95 9.17
N THR A 104 -19.30 5.01 9.28
CA THR A 104 -20.05 4.29 10.32
C THR A 104 -20.04 2.79 10.04
N LEU A 105 -20.30 2.38 8.80
CA LEU A 105 -20.26 0.98 8.38
C LEU A 105 -18.87 0.39 8.65
N VAL A 106 -17.81 1.07 8.19
CA VAL A 106 -16.43 0.59 8.35
C VAL A 106 -16.06 0.48 9.83
N LEU A 107 -16.34 1.51 10.64
CA LEU A 107 -16.06 1.47 12.07
C LEU A 107 -16.83 0.35 12.78
N GLN A 108 -18.12 0.20 12.50
CA GLN A 108 -18.95 -0.87 13.05
C GLN A 108 -18.41 -2.26 12.71
N THR A 109 -17.99 -2.45 11.47
CA THR A 109 -17.43 -3.72 10.99
C THR A 109 -16.14 -4.05 11.73
N VAL A 110 -15.16 -3.13 11.77
CA VAL A 110 -13.87 -3.41 12.40
C VAL A 110 -13.97 -3.62 13.91
N LEU A 111 -14.95 -3.02 14.58
CA LEU A 111 -15.19 -3.26 16.01
C LEU A 111 -15.69 -4.69 16.29
N ARG A 112 -16.27 -5.37 15.30
CA ARG A 112 -16.79 -6.75 15.43
C ARG A 112 -15.75 -7.82 15.14
N ILE A 113 -14.65 -7.51 14.45
CA ILE A 113 -13.62 -8.49 14.07
C ILE A 113 -12.78 -8.85 15.30
N PRO A 114 -12.86 -10.10 15.80
CA PRO A 114 -12.05 -10.54 16.93
C PRO A 114 -10.63 -10.90 16.50
N GLU A 115 -9.71 -10.95 17.45
CA GLU A 115 -8.35 -11.51 17.31
C GLU A 115 -7.51 -10.91 16.17
N LYS A 116 -7.93 -9.77 15.64
CA LYS A 116 -7.19 -9.02 14.61
C LYS A 116 -6.72 -7.69 15.17
N ARG A 117 -5.51 -7.33 14.81
CA ARG A 117 -4.99 -5.99 15.05
C ARG A 117 -5.34 -5.09 13.88
N ILE A 118 -6.13 -4.09 14.15
CA ILE A 118 -6.63 -3.16 13.13
C ILE A 118 -6.04 -1.78 13.39
N LEU A 119 -5.49 -1.15 12.35
CA LEU A 119 -5.08 0.25 12.38
C LEU A 119 -6.12 1.10 11.65
N TYR A 120 -6.84 1.93 12.40
CA TYR A 120 -7.78 2.89 11.84
C TYR A 120 -7.12 4.25 11.72
N VAL A 121 -6.89 4.69 10.49
CA VAL A 121 -6.31 5.99 10.15
C VAL A 121 -7.45 6.94 9.82
N SER A 122 -7.57 8.03 10.57
CA SER A 122 -8.55 9.07 10.35
C SER A 122 -7.87 10.35 9.88
N GLY A 123 -8.31 10.86 8.74
CA GLY A 123 -7.87 12.15 8.22
C GLY A 123 -8.81 13.32 8.55
N GLU A 124 -10.03 13.03 9.01
CA GLU A 124 -11.07 14.04 9.23
C GLU A 124 -11.52 14.16 10.69
N GLU A 125 -11.58 13.03 11.40
CA GLU A 125 -12.10 12.99 12.77
C GLU A 125 -10.98 12.83 13.79
N SER A 126 -11.15 13.49 14.93
CA SER A 126 -10.27 13.29 16.09
C SER A 126 -10.51 11.93 16.75
N ALA A 127 -9.49 11.40 17.45
CA ALA A 127 -9.60 10.15 18.19
C ALA A 127 -10.76 10.18 19.21
N ARG A 128 -11.06 11.35 19.80
CA ARG A 128 -12.19 11.51 20.73
C ARG A 128 -13.55 11.36 20.03
N GLN A 129 -13.71 11.91 18.84
CA GLN A 129 -14.94 11.80 18.04
C GLN A 129 -15.16 10.34 17.61
N LEU A 130 -14.11 9.68 17.13
CA LEU A 130 -14.15 8.25 16.82
C LEU A 130 -14.51 7.41 18.03
N LYS A 131 -13.94 7.70 19.21
CA LYS A 131 -14.29 6.99 20.46
C LYS A 131 -15.77 7.16 20.81
N LEU A 132 -16.30 8.39 20.77
CA LEU A 132 -17.72 8.64 21.03
C LEU A 132 -18.64 7.92 20.04
N ARG A 133 -18.21 7.78 18.78
CA ARG A 133 -18.96 7.02 17.77
C ARG A 133 -18.87 5.52 18.04
N ALA A 134 -17.68 5.01 18.33
CA ALA A 134 -17.46 3.60 18.66
C ALA A 134 -18.31 3.16 19.87
N ASP A 135 -18.39 3.98 20.91
CA ASP A 135 -19.19 3.69 22.13
C ASP A 135 -20.69 3.55 21.83
N ARG A 136 -21.19 4.22 20.78
CA ARG A 136 -22.59 4.07 20.34
C ARG A 136 -22.81 2.81 19.50
N LEU A 137 -21.77 2.32 18.82
CA LEU A 137 -21.84 1.16 17.93
C LEU A 137 -21.60 -0.17 18.67
N GLY A 138 -21.00 -0.13 19.85
CA GLY A 138 -20.71 -1.29 20.68
C GLY A 138 -19.26 -1.37 21.11
N SER A 139 -18.93 -2.40 21.87
CA SER A 139 -17.55 -2.65 22.33
C SER A 139 -16.73 -3.32 21.23
N ALA A 140 -15.44 -2.96 21.12
CA ALA A 140 -14.52 -3.64 20.24
C ALA A 140 -14.29 -5.09 20.70
N SER A 141 -14.36 -6.03 19.76
CA SER A 141 -14.06 -7.45 19.98
C SER A 141 -12.56 -7.76 19.84
N GLY A 142 -11.83 -6.91 19.10
CA GLY A 142 -10.41 -7.04 18.85
C GLY A 142 -9.61 -5.79 19.21
N GLU A 143 -8.33 -5.75 18.82
CA GLU A 143 -7.43 -4.62 19.03
C GLU A 143 -7.59 -3.60 17.89
N CYS A 144 -8.28 -2.48 18.14
CA CYS A 144 -8.41 -1.38 17.19
C CYS A 144 -7.57 -0.18 17.64
N LEU A 145 -6.46 0.06 16.93
CA LEU A 145 -5.58 1.19 17.12
C LEU A 145 -6.04 2.36 16.26
N ILE A 146 -6.14 3.55 16.83
CA ILE A 146 -6.57 4.76 16.13
C ILE A 146 -5.39 5.71 15.98
N VAL A 147 -5.18 6.23 14.77
CA VAL A 147 -4.25 7.32 14.50
C VAL A 147 -4.95 8.39 13.66
N CYS A 148 -4.77 9.67 14.06
CA CYS A 148 -5.23 10.81 13.29
C CYS A 148 -4.04 11.37 12.52
N GLU A 149 -3.94 11.01 11.24
CA GLU A 149 -2.79 11.33 10.39
C GLU A 149 -3.22 11.45 8.92
N THR A 150 -2.62 12.40 8.23
CA THR A 150 -2.86 12.63 6.79
C THR A 150 -1.61 12.45 5.92
N SER A 151 -0.41 12.41 6.52
CA SER A 151 0.83 12.12 5.80
C SER A 151 0.96 10.64 5.51
N LEU A 152 1.05 10.28 4.24
CA LEU A 152 1.25 8.89 3.80
C LEU A 152 2.52 8.29 4.39
N GLU A 153 3.60 9.08 4.49
CA GLU A 153 4.89 8.68 5.03
C GLU A 153 4.76 8.28 6.51
N GLN A 154 4.04 9.07 7.30
CA GLN A 154 3.79 8.77 8.71
C GLN A 154 2.87 7.57 8.89
N ILE A 155 1.86 7.43 8.04
CA ILE A 155 0.99 6.24 8.02
C ILE A 155 1.82 4.97 7.81
N TYR A 156 2.78 4.97 6.86
CA TYR A 156 3.69 3.84 6.66
C TYR A 156 4.56 3.53 7.90
N VAL A 157 5.01 4.56 8.61
CA VAL A 157 5.74 4.37 9.87
C VAL A 157 4.86 3.69 10.92
N HIS A 158 3.60 4.12 11.05
CA HIS A 158 2.65 3.48 11.97
C HIS A 158 2.37 2.03 11.59
N ILE A 159 2.15 1.72 10.30
CA ILE A 159 1.95 0.35 9.82
C ILE A 159 3.14 -0.54 10.16
N LYS A 160 4.37 -0.09 9.92
CA LYS A 160 5.60 -0.85 10.23
C LYS A 160 5.75 -1.12 11.72
N ASN A 161 5.39 -0.14 12.56
CA ASN A 161 5.54 -0.25 14.01
C ASN A 161 4.46 -1.12 14.65
N THR A 162 3.21 -1.01 14.18
CA THR A 162 2.06 -1.73 14.76
C THR A 162 1.83 -3.09 14.14
N ARG A 163 2.29 -3.32 12.89
CA ARG A 163 2.09 -4.56 12.11
C ARG A 163 0.64 -5.03 12.15
N PRO A 164 -0.30 -4.23 11.69
CA PRO A 164 -1.71 -4.57 11.72
C PRO A 164 -2.04 -5.66 10.69
N ASP A 165 -3.07 -6.45 10.97
CA ASP A 165 -3.67 -7.39 10.00
C ASP A 165 -4.53 -6.66 8.96
N LEU A 166 -5.12 -5.54 9.35
CA LEU A 166 -6.01 -4.71 8.53
C LEU A 166 -5.74 -3.23 8.76
N VAL A 167 -5.66 -2.46 7.69
CA VAL A 167 -5.55 -1.00 7.74
C VAL A 167 -6.81 -0.39 7.14
N ILE A 168 -7.42 0.53 7.87
CA ILE A 168 -8.53 1.37 7.40
C ILE A 168 -8.02 2.79 7.20
N ILE A 169 -8.39 3.40 6.09
CA ILE A 169 -8.12 4.82 5.80
C ILE A 169 -9.46 5.53 5.56
N ASP A 170 -9.80 6.44 6.45
CA ASP A 170 -11.05 7.20 6.43
C ASP A 170 -10.78 8.70 6.56
N SER A 171 -10.72 9.44 5.45
CA SER A 171 -10.91 9.03 4.06
C SER A 171 -9.61 9.15 3.26
N ILE A 172 -9.54 8.43 2.13
CA ILE A 172 -8.38 8.53 1.21
C ILE A 172 -8.21 9.94 0.64
N GLN A 173 -9.26 10.74 0.59
CA GLN A 173 -9.25 12.12 0.06
C GLN A 173 -8.43 13.08 0.92
N THR A 174 -8.19 12.77 2.18
CA THR A 174 -7.43 13.60 3.12
C THR A 174 -5.94 13.25 3.15
N ILE A 175 -5.57 12.13 2.54
CA ILE A 175 -4.18 11.66 2.55
C ILE A 175 -3.35 12.46 1.54
N SER A 176 -2.20 12.94 2.00
CA SER A 176 -1.22 13.66 1.21
C SER A 176 0.14 12.96 1.26
N THR A 177 0.98 13.23 0.27
CA THR A 177 2.37 12.76 0.21
C THR A 177 3.28 13.89 -0.22
N GLU A 178 4.45 14.01 0.42
CA GLU A 178 5.48 14.97 0.05
C GLU A 178 6.35 14.49 -1.13
N ILE A 179 6.25 13.20 -1.49
CA ILE A 179 7.11 12.57 -2.49
C ILE A 179 6.62 12.84 -3.92
N LEU A 180 5.32 13.10 -4.10
CA LEU A 180 4.72 13.42 -5.38
C LEU A 180 4.41 14.92 -5.44
N GLU A 181 5.43 15.73 -5.70
CA GLU A 181 5.20 17.07 -6.27
C GLU A 181 4.79 16.88 -7.73
N SER A 182 3.56 17.29 -8.00
CA SER A 182 2.93 17.29 -9.33
C SER A 182 3.59 18.31 -10.28
#